data_9f43b7d5e01cb6a7ae5d6e5b094b9994
#
_entry.id   9f43b7d5e01cb6a7ae5d6e5b094b9994
#
_cell.length_a   1.000
_cell.length_b   1.000
_cell.length_c   1.000
_cell.angle_alpha   90.00
_cell.angle_beta   90.00
_cell.angle_gamma   90.00
#
_symmetry.space_group_name_H-M   'P 1'
#
loop_
_entity.id
_entity.type
_entity.pdbx_description
1 polymer ?
#
loop_
_entity_poly.entity_id
_entity_poly.type
_entity_poly.pdbx_seq_one_letter_code
_entity_poly.pdbx_strand_id
1 'polypeptide(L)'
;MLPSEADIQLTFARLNYEFFNGEVPDCRIAYNARFSNSAGRISYSGRPLLIELSPKHFRNRPDALEETLLHEMVHAWCFAKFKETGHGSRFKRKLRECGLGSIYHELGSVRPLRESSKRYILRCEGCGFEALRRSRPSRPSSCPRCNKRRFDPRFPLTVYELVEMRAVGTTLDVRTAARKGRD
;
A
#
# COMPACT_ATOMS: atom_id res chain seq x y z
N MET A 1 19.50 8.69 -12.61
CA MET A 1 18.39 8.94 -13.57
C MET A 1 17.66 7.63 -13.75
N LEU A 2 16.32 7.62 -13.87
CA LEU A 2 15.58 6.38 -14.16
C LEU A 2 15.78 5.99 -15.63
N PRO A 3 15.84 4.68 -15.94
CA PRO A 3 15.90 4.20 -17.32
C PRO A 3 14.65 4.60 -18.10
N SER A 4 14.77 4.75 -19.41
CA SER A 4 13.61 4.99 -20.28
C SER A 4 12.72 3.75 -20.38
N GLU A 5 11.48 3.89 -20.85
CA GLU A 5 10.59 2.73 -21.08
C GLU A 5 11.20 1.76 -22.10
N ALA A 6 11.96 2.26 -23.07
CA ALA A 6 12.69 1.42 -24.03
C ALA A 6 13.78 0.60 -23.34
N ASP A 7 14.58 1.22 -22.44
CA ASP A 7 15.61 0.51 -21.68
C ASP A 7 15.01 -0.57 -20.78
N ILE A 8 13.85 -0.29 -20.16
CA ILE A 8 13.16 -1.28 -19.32
C ILE A 8 12.62 -2.43 -20.20
N GLN A 9 12.17 -2.12 -21.41
CA GLN A 9 11.72 -3.16 -22.35
C GLN A 9 12.88 -4.09 -22.76
N LEU A 10 14.09 -3.55 -22.93
CA LEU A 10 15.29 -4.36 -23.16
C LEU A 10 15.66 -5.20 -21.92
N THR A 11 15.53 -4.61 -20.73
CA THR A 11 15.71 -5.33 -19.46
C THR A 11 14.71 -6.48 -19.35
N PHE A 12 13.45 -6.25 -19.68
CA PHE A 12 12.42 -7.29 -19.72
C PHE A 12 12.80 -8.45 -20.65
N ALA A 13 13.25 -8.16 -21.86
CA ALA A 13 13.67 -9.19 -22.82
C ALA A 13 14.84 -10.03 -22.27
N ARG A 14 15.85 -9.38 -21.68
CA ARG A 14 16.98 -10.06 -21.03
C ARG A 14 16.53 -10.96 -19.88
N LEU A 15 15.71 -10.44 -18.95
CA LEU A 15 15.19 -11.20 -17.81
C LEU A 15 14.28 -12.35 -18.24
N ASN A 16 13.50 -12.16 -19.31
CA ASN A 16 12.66 -13.20 -19.85
C ASN A 16 13.49 -14.39 -20.38
N TYR A 17 14.56 -14.09 -21.07
CA TYR A 17 15.48 -15.14 -21.52
C TYR A 17 16.19 -15.82 -20.34
N GLU A 18 16.73 -15.04 -19.41
CA GLU A 18 17.56 -15.51 -18.29
C GLU A 18 16.79 -16.39 -17.29
N PHE A 19 15.58 -15.96 -16.88
CA PHE A 19 14.86 -16.60 -15.80
C PHE A 19 13.63 -17.42 -16.26
N PHE A 20 13.17 -17.21 -17.50
CA PHE A 20 11.94 -17.83 -17.98
C PHE A 20 12.11 -18.57 -19.31
N ASN A 21 13.30 -18.65 -19.88
CA ASN A 21 13.55 -19.25 -21.20
C ASN A 21 12.66 -18.66 -22.31
N GLY A 22 12.33 -17.38 -22.24
CA GLY A 22 11.45 -16.71 -23.18
C GLY A 22 9.95 -16.99 -23.00
N GLU A 23 9.54 -17.65 -21.92
CA GLU A 23 8.14 -18.12 -21.75
C GLU A 23 7.19 -17.04 -21.17
N VAL A 24 7.67 -15.89 -20.72
CA VAL A 24 6.78 -14.79 -20.35
C VAL A 24 6.16 -14.21 -21.61
N PRO A 25 4.83 -14.06 -21.67
CA PRO A 25 4.16 -13.50 -22.86
C PRO A 25 4.58 -12.05 -23.07
N ASP A 26 4.31 -11.53 -24.26
CA ASP A 26 4.57 -10.12 -24.55
C ASP A 26 3.87 -9.21 -23.56
N CYS A 27 4.66 -8.34 -22.95
CA CYS A 27 4.23 -7.32 -22.02
C CYS A 27 4.70 -5.96 -22.50
N ARG A 28 3.79 -5.01 -22.54
CA ARG A 28 4.14 -3.59 -22.63
C ARG A 28 4.53 -3.10 -21.24
N ILE A 29 5.62 -2.36 -21.15
CA ILE A 29 6.07 -1.79 -19.87
C ILE A 29 5.94 -0.28 -19.96
N ALA A 30 5.36 0.32 -18.91
CA ALA A 30 5.16 1.76 -18.83
C ALA A 30 5.34 2.27 -17.41
N TYR A 31 5.70 3.53 -17.27
CA TYR A 31 5.68 4.20 -15.98
C TYR A 31 4.29 4.75 -15.66
N ASN A 32 3.86 4.56 -14.40
CA ASN A 32 2.64 5.16 -13.87
C ASN A 32 2.95 6.05 -12.66
N ALA A 33 3.01 7.36 -12.89
CA ALA A 33 3.30 8.34 -11.85
C ALA A 33 2.16 8.51 -10.81
N ARG A 34 0.99 7.89 -11.02
CA ARG A 34 -0.13 7.92 -10.05
C ARG A 34 0.09 6.91 -8.91
N PHE A 35 0.93 5.89 -9.13
CA PHE A 35 1.21 4.90 -8.10
C PHE A 35 2.01 5.51 -6.96
N SER A 36 1.52 5.32 -5.73
CA SER A 36 2.16 5.79 -4.50
C SER A 36 2.19 4.71 -3.40
N ASN A 37 1.41 3.65 -3.56
CA ASN A 37 1.34 2.54 -2.60
C ASN A 37 1.87 1.22 -3.19
N SER A 38 2.00 1.14 -4.52
CA SER A 38 2.52 -0.03 -5.22
C SER A 38 3.71 0.40 -6.06
N ALA A 39 4.78 -0.37 -6.02
CA ALA A 39 5.96 -0.17 -6.85
C ALA A 39 5.73 -0.65 -8.29
N GLY A 40 5.02 -1.76 -8.46
CA GLY A 40 4.61 -2.33 -9.74
C GLY A 40 3.19 -2.85 -9.72
N ARG A 41 2.64 -3.14 -10.89
CA ARG A 41 1.36 -3.80 -11.11
C ARG A 41 1.32 -4.38 -12.51
N ILE A 42 0.77 -5.59 -12.62
CA ILE A 42 0.39 -6.15 -13.92
C ILE A 42 -1.11 -6.05 -14.16
N SER A 43 -1.50 -5.69 -15.39
CA SER A 43 -2.87 -5.76 -15.88
C SER A 43 -3.01 -6.93 -16.84
N TYR A 44 -3.99 -7.78 -16.60
CA TYR A 44 -4.24 -8.98 -17.38
C TYR A 44 -5.26 -8.74 -18.50
N SER A 45 -5.80 -7.55 -18.60
CA SER A 45 -6.71 -7.13 -19.68
C SER A 45 -5.89 -6.62 -20.87
N GLY A 46 -6.21 -7.15 -22.06
CA GLY A 46 -5.54 -6.76 -23.30
C GLY A 46 -4.38 -7.68 -23.72
N ARG A 47 -3.91 -7.47 -24.95
CA ARG A 47 -2.71 -8.11 -25.51
C ARG A 47 -1.95 -7.08 -26.34
N PRO A 48 -0.69 -6.81 -26.05
CA PRO A 48 0.12 -7.40 -24.96
C PRO A 48 -0.41 -7.09 -23.56
N LEU A 49 0.01 -7.87 -22.57
CA LEU A 49 -0.24 -7.56 -21.16
C LEU A 49 0.46 -6.22 -20.79
N LEU A 50 0.02 -5.56 -19.74
CA LEU A 50 0.60 -4.28 -19.33
C LEU A 50 1.22 -4.41 -17.93
N ILE A 51 2.53 -4.14 -17.83
CA ILE A 51 3.24 -3.95 -16.56
C ILE A 51 3.46 -2.47 -16.36
N GLU A 52 2.93 -1.94 -15.27
CA GLU A 52 3.10 -0.55 -14.87
C GLU A 52 4.02 -0.44 -13.66
N LEU A 53 5.01 0.44 -13.74
CA LEU A 53 6.01 0.67 -12.70
C LEU A 53 5.91 2.09 -12.14
N SER A 54 6.08 2.25 -10.83
CA SER A 54 6.01 3.57 -10.18
C SER A 54 7.35 4.29 -10.21
N PRO A 55 7.51 5.38 -10.99
CA PRO A 55 8.77 6.10 -11.00
C PRO A 55 9.12 6.74 -9.65
N LYS A 56 8.13 6.95 -8.79
CA LYS A 56 8.33 7.54 -7.45
C LYS A 56 9.09 6.60 -6.52
N HIS A 57 8.84 5.29 -6.59
CA HIS A 57 9.50 4.30 -5.74
C HIS A 57 10.97 4.12 -6.11
N PHE A 58 11.32 4.31 -7.39
CA PHE A 58 12.66 4.00 -7.89
C PHE A 58 13.59 5.20 -7.96
N ARG A 59 13.13 6.45 -7.70
CA ARG A 59 13.99 7.64 -7.69
C ARG A 59 15.17 7.53 -6.72
N ASN A 60 14.90 6.96 -5.54
CA ASN A 60 15.91 6.78 -4.48
C ASN A 60 16.39 5.33 -4.37
N ARG A 61 15.78 4.41 -5.09
CA ARG A 61 16.08 2.96 -5.09
C ARG A 61 16.03 2.41 -6.51
N PRO A 62 16.94 2.84 -7.41
CA PRO A 62 16.96 2.37 -8.79
C PRO A 62 17.24 0.87 -8.89
N ASP A 63 18.00 0.32 -7.93
CA ASP A 63 18.28 -1.10 -7.74
C ASP A 63 17.01 -1.96 -7.64
N ALA A 64 15.97 -1.44 -6.99
CA ALA A 64 14.72 -2.16 -6.79
C ALA A 64 13.81 -2.21 -8.03
N LEU A 65 14.13 -1.49 -9.09
CA LEU A 65 13.32 -1.48 -10.32
C LEU A 65 13.35 -2.83 -11.01
N GLU A 66 14.51 -3.42 -11.18
CA GLU A 66 14.67 -4.72 -11.84
C GLU A 66 14.01 -5.84 -11.02
N GLU A 67 14.17 -5.85 -9.70
CA GLU A 67 13.48 -6.80 -8.81
C GLU A 67 11.96 -6.69 -8.92
N THR A 68 11.45 -5.45 -8.98
CA THR A 68 10.01 -5.21 -9.14
C THR A 68 9.52 -5.68 -10.51
N LEU A 69 10.27 -5.39 -11.57
CA LEU A 69 9.94 -5.87 -12.92
C LEU A 69 9.88 -7.40 -12.95
N LEU A 70 10.88 -8.04 -12.37
CA LEU A 70 10.98 -9.50 -12.31
C LEU A 70 9.82 -10.12 -11.53
N HIS A 71 9.38 -9.47 -10.44
CA HIS A 71 8.18 -9.87 -9.69
C HIS A 71 6.91 -9.84 -10.56
N GLU A 72 6.69 -8.76 -11.30
CA GLU A 72 5.55 -8.63 -12.22
C GLU A 72 5.63 -9.62 -13.38
N MET A 73 6.84 -9.96 -13.83
CA MET A 73 7.07 -11.00 -14.85
C MET A 73 6.70 -12.39 -14.33
N VAL A 74 6.94 -12.71 -13.06
CA VAL A 74 6.46 -13.97 -12.44
C VAL A 74 4.95 -14.03 -12.45
N HIS A 75 4.25 -12.92 -12.19
CA HIS A 75 2.80 -12.84 -12.35
C HIS A 75 2.36 -13.11 -13.78
N ALA A 76 3.01 -12.47 -14.78
CA ALA A 76 2.70 -12.69 -16.19
C ALA A 76 2.87 -14.16 -16.60
N TRP A 77 3.97 -14.78 -16.18
CA TRP A 77 4.27 -16.18 -16.44
C TRP A 77 3.24 -17.14 -15.80
N CYS A 78 2.89 -16.91 -14.51
CA CYS A 78 1.86 -17.69 -13.82
C CYS A 78 0.49 -17.57 -14.51
N PHE A 79 0.14 -16.35 -14.92
CA PHE A 79 -1.12 -16.13 -15.64
C PHE A 79 -1.15 -16.82 -17.01
N ALA A 80 -0.08 -16.73 -17.77
CA ALA A 80 0.01 -17.37 -19.08
C ALA A 80 -0.15 -18.88 -18.98
N LYS A 81 0.58 -19.51 -18.06
CA LYS A 81 0.64 -20.98 -17.94
C LYS A 81 -0.52 -21.60 -17.14
N PHE A 82 -0.99 -20.92 -16.09
CA PHE A 82 -1.88 -21.51 -15.11
C PHE A 82 -3.16 -20.70 -14.86
N LYS A 83 -3.30 -19.51 -15.45
CA LYS A 83 -4.38 -18.55 -15.20
C LYS A 83 -4.43 -18.07 -13.73
N GLU A 84 -3.31 -18.16 -13.03
CA GLU A 84 -3.17 -17.71 -11.65
C GLU A 84 -2.69 -16.25 -11.61
N THR A 85 -3.33 -15.42 -10.77
CA THR A 85 -3.03 -13.99 -10.64
C THR A 85 -2.49 -13.61 -9.26
N GLY A 86 -2.56 -14.53 -8.28
CA GLY A 86 -2.13 -14.29 -6.90
C GLY A 86 -0.75 -14.86 -6.58
N HIS A 87 -0.32 -14.67 -5.34
CA HIS A 87 0.95 -15.17 -4.81
C HIS A 87 0.83 -16.63 -4.29
N GLY A 88 0.27 -17.53 -5.10
CA GLY A 88 0.12 -18.94 -4.78
C GLY A 88 1.45 -19.69 -4.70
N SER A 89 1.38 -21.01 -4.53
CA SER A 89 2.58 -21.87 -4.38
C SER A 89 3.48 -21.82 -5.62
N ARG A 90 2.90 -21.82 -6.83
CA ARG A 90 3.64 -21.72 -8.09
C ARG A 90 4.37 -20.40 -8.23
N PHE A 91 3.68 -19.30 -7.91
CA PHE A 91 4.28 -17.98 -7.88
C PHE A 91 5.50 -17.93 -6.94
N LYS A 92 5.32 -18.35 -5.68
CA LYS A 92 6.40 -18.35 -4.67
C LYS A 92 7.59 -19.22 -5.06
N ARG A 93 7.34 -20.37 -5.71
CA ARG A 93 8.40 -21.23 -6.23
C ARG A 93 9.18 -20.52 -7.32
N LYS A 94 8.47 -19.99 -8.34
CA LYS A 94 9.11 -19.29 -9.47
C LYS A 94 9.87 -18.06 -9.01
N LEU A 95 9.32 -17.30 -8.06
CA LEU A 95 9.97 -16.14 -7.49
C LEU A 95 11.33 -16.48 -6.86
N ARG A 96 11.40 -17.59 -6.11
CA ARG A 96 12.67 -18.08 -5.54
C ARG A 96 13.65 -18.56 -6.60
N GLU A 97 13.18 -19.20 -7.67
CA GLU A 97 14.00 -19.57 -8.82
C GLU A 97 14.62 -18.34 -9.50
N CYS A 98 13.93 -17.21 -9.48
CA CYS A 98 14.44 -15.92 -9.93
C CYS A 98 15.36 -15.20 -8.92
N GLY A 99 15.72 -15.84 -7.80
CA GLY A 99 16.57 -15.25 -6.76
C GLY A 99 15.89 -14.26 -5.83
N LEU A 100 14.57 -14.07 -5.93
CA LEU A 100 13.82 -13.15 -5.07
C LEU A 100 13.33 -13.85 -3.80
N GLY A 101 13.79 -13.38 -2.64
CA GLY A 101 13.49 -14.00 -1.34
C GLY A 101 12.12 -13.65 -0.76
N SER A 102 11.52 -12.55 -1.17
CA SER A 102 10.26 -12.04 -0.60
C SER A 102 9.22 -11.75 -1.68
N ILE A 103 7.96 -12.05 -1.35
CA ILE A 103 6.81 -11.62 -2.17
C ILE A 103 6.45 -10.14 -1.96
N TYR A 104 7.04 -9.50 -0.96
CA TYR A 104 6.83 -8.10 -0.64
C TYR A 104 8.09 -7.32 -0.98
N HIS A 105 7.93 -6.25 -1.73
CA HIS A 105 8.97 -5.24 -1.86
C HIS A 105 9.01 -4.44 -0.55
N GLU A 106 10.16 -4.31 0.07
CA GLU A 106 10.38 -3.42 1.21
C GLU A 106 10.37 -1.93 0.80
N LEU A 107 9.81 -1.65 -0.34
CA LEU A 107 9.57 -0.32 -0.87
C LEU A 107 8.27 0.20 -0.26
N GLY A 108 8.35 0.76 0.93
CA GLY A 108 7.21 1.37 1.61
C GLY A 108 6.42 2.36 0.74
N SER A 109 5.28 2.84 1.23
CA SER A 109 4.50 3.86 0.52
C SER A 109 5.33 5.13 0.33
N VAL A 110 5.48 5.60 -0.92
CA VAL A 110 6.08 6.91 -1.25
C VAL A 110 5.06 8.06 -1.20
N ARG A 111 3.89 7.81 -0.64
CA ARG A 111 3.01 8.93 -0.29
C ARG A 111 3.79 9.85 0.64
N PRO A 112 3.86 11.17 0.33
CA PRO A 112 4.31 12.10 1.34
C PRO A 112 3.50 11.79 2.60
N LEU A 113 4.20 11.66 3.74
CA LEU A 113 3.55 11.63 5.02
C LEU A 113 2.63 12.86 5.05
N ARG A 114 1.37 12.68 4.68
CA ARG A 114 0.38 13.69 4.97
C ARG A 114 0.43 13.79 6.48
N GLU A 115 0.78 14.95 7.00
CA GLU A 115 0.55 15.34 8.37
C GLU A 115 -0.75 14.68 8.79
N SER A 116 -0.69 13.92 9.85
CA SER A 116 -1.72 12.95 10.26
C SER A 116 -3.11 13.47 9.91
N SER A 117 -3.73 12.94 8.86
CA SER A 117 -5.09 13.33 8.47
C SER A 117 -6.15 12.82 9.45
N LYS A 118 -5.72 12.28 10.58
CA LYS A 118 -6.59 11.81 11.65
C LYS A 118 -6.87 12.99 12.55
N ARG A 119 -8.10 13.47 12.49
CA ARG A 119 -8.54 14.69 13.20
C ARG A 119 -9.38 14.40 14.45
N TYR A 120 -9.72 13.13 14.68
CA TYR A 120 -10.62 12.74 15.77
C TYR A 120 -10.08 11.55 16.52
N ILE A 121 -10.18 11.62 17.85
CA ILE A 121 -9.99 10.49 18.76
C ILE A 121 -11.38 10.10 19.30
N LEU A 122 -11.72 8.83 19.20
CA LEU A 122 -12.88 8.25 19.88
C LEU A 122 -12.35 7.55 21.13
N ARG A 123 -12.80 7.97 22.30
CA ARG A 123 -12.34 7.43 23.56
C ARG A 123 -13.50 6.87 24.38
N CYS A 124 -13.27 5.73 24.99
CA CYS A 124 -14.18 5.17 25.99
C CYS A 124 -13.74 5.62 27.37
N GLU A 125 -14.58 6.38 28.05
CA GLU A 125 -14.27 6.89 29.39
C GLU A 125 -14.25 5.76 30.44
N GLY A 126 -14.92 4.62 30.17
CA GLY A 126 -14.95 3.50 31.10
C GLY A 126 -13.71 2.60 31.08
N CYS A 127 -13.12 2.34 29.90
CA CYS A 127 -11.99 1.40 29.79
C CYS A 127 -10.75 1.99 29.12
N GLY A 128 -10.74 3.27 28.78
CA GLY A 128 -9.62 3.96 28.14
C GLY A 128 -9.33 3.54 26.70
N PHE A 129 -10.20 2.76 26.05
CA PHE A 129 -10.03 2.42 24.63
C PHE A 129 -10.02 3.66 23.77
N GLU A 130 -9.08 3.76 22.84
CA GLU A 130 -8.97 4.86 21.89
C GLU A 130 -8.94 4.35 20.44
N ALA A 131 -9.59 5.09 19.54
CA ALA A 131 -9.54 4.86 18.10
C ALA A 131 -9.41 6.18 17.35
N LEU A 132 -8.44 6.25 16.42
CA LEU A 132 -8.18 7.44 15.61
C LEU A 132 -9.03 7.39 14.32
N ARG A 133 -9.64 8.52 13.96
CA ARG A 133 -10.47 8.69 12.76
C ARG A 133 -10.07 9.92 11.95
N ARG A 134 -10.23 9.85 10.63
CA ARG A 134 -10.01 10.99 9.73
C ARG A 134 -11.16 11.98 9.73
N SER A 135 -12.37 11.47 9.84
CA SER A 135 -13.60 12.23 9.82
C SER A 135 -14.38 12.01 11.11
N ARG A 136 -15.19 13.00 11.47
CA ARG A 136 -16.10 12.88 12.61
C ARG A 136 -17.13 11.79 12.31
N PRO A 137 -17.40 10.86 13.23
CA PRO A 137 -18.48 9.90 13.08
C PRO A 137 -19.82 10.62 12.94
N SER A 138 -20.62 10.22 11.96
CA SER A 138 -21.98 10.76 11.75
C SER A 138 -23.00 10.12 12.66
N ARG A 139 -22.66 8.99 13.28
CA ARG A 139 -23.55 8.25 14.19
C ARG A 139 -22.81 7.95 15.49
N PRO A 140 -23.54 7.92 16.63
CA PRO A 140 -22.96 7.45 17.88
C PRO A 140 -22.40 6.05 17.74
N SER A 141 -21.29 5.77 18.39
CA SER A 141 -20.64 4.45 18.44
C SER A 141 -20.35 4.06 19.87
N SER A 142 -20.36 2.77 20.15
CA SER A 142 -20.03 2.22 21.46
C SER A 142 -18.66 1.56 21.46
N CYS A 143 -18.10 1.40 22.65
CA CYS A 143 -16.79 0.83 22.85
C CYS A 143 -16.75 -0.66 22.46
N PRO A 144 -15.89 -1.11 21.53
CA PRO A 144 -15.79 -2.51 21.13
C PRO A 144 -15.12 -3.41 22.20
N ARG A 145 -14.46 -2.80 23.20
CA ARG A 145 -13.91 -3.54 24.35
C ARG A 145 -14.97 -3.84 25.39
N CYS A 146 -15.82 -2.85 25.68
CA CYS A 146 -16.86 -2.99 26.70
C CYS A 146 -18.08 -3.77 26.19
N ASN A 147 -18.38 -3.66 24.87
CA ASN A 147 -19.45 -4.41 24.23
C ASN A 147 -19.08 -4.81 22.80
N LYS A 148 -19.01 -6.11 22.51
CA LYS A 148 -18.59 -6.66 21.22
C LYS A 148 -19.71 -6.84 20.19
N ARG A 149 -21.00 -6.69 20.57
CA ARG A 149 -22.10 -7.18 19.72
C ARG A 149 -22.83 -6.11 18.91
N ARG A 150 -23.21 -5.00 19.48
CA ARG A 150 -23.95 -3.92 18.82
C ARG A 150 -23.73 -2.60 19.56
N PHE A 151 -24.23 -1.51 18.97
CA PHE A 151 -24.27 -0.23 19.66
C PHE A 151 -25.00 -0.37 21.00
N ASP A 152 -24.34 0.07 22.07
CA ASP A 152 -24.86 0.06 23.43
C ASP A 152 -24.59 1.43 24.06
N PRO A 153 -25.65 2.21 24.37
CA PRO A 153 -25.52 3.55 24.89
C PRO A 153 -24.90 3.61 26.29
N ARG A 154 -24.77 2.48 26.98
CA ARG A 154 -24.07 2.41 28.28
C ARG A 154 -22.56 2.55 28.16
N PHE A 155 -22.00 2.31 26.98
CA PHE A 155 -20.57 2.36 26.71
C PHE A 155 -20.26 3.28 25.52
N PRO A 156 -20.64 4.57 25.56
CA PRO A 156 -20.46 5.47 24.43
C PRO A 156 -18.97 5.77 24.20
N LEU A 157 -18.62 6.03 22.94
CA LEU A 157 -17.34 6.61 22.61
C LEU A 157 -17.48 8.14 22.51
N THR A 158 -16.75 8.85 23.36
CA THR A 158 -16.64 10.31 23.30
C THR A 158 -15.72 10.72 22.15
N VAL A 159 -16.15 11.68 21.35
CA VAL A 159 -15.40 12.17 20.19
C VAL A 159 -14.62 13.43 20.55
N TYR A 160 -13.31 13.37 20.43
CA TYR A 160 -12.40 14.49 20.62
C TYR A 160 -11.83 14.92 19.27
N GLU A 161 -11.78 16.21 19.00
CA GLU A 161 -11.11 16.75 17.82
C GLU A 161 -9.64 17.03 18.15
N LEU A 162 -8.74 16.53 17.28
CA LEU A 162 -7.32 16.84 17.36
C LEU A 162 -7.10 18.23 16.75
N VAL A 163 -6.82 19.22 17.57
CA VAL A 163 -6.39 20.55 17.14
C VAL A 163 -4.87 20.53 17.00
N GLU A 164 -4.36 20.76 15.78
CA GLU A 164 -2.93 20.90 15.55
C GLU A 164 -2.37 22.07 16.37
N MET A 165 -1.42 21.79 17.26
CA MET A 165 -0.60 22.83 17.83
C MET A 165 0.71 22.92 17.05
N ARG A 166 1.02 24.07 16.50
CA ARG A 166 2.35 24.39 15.95
C ARG A 166 3.38 24.19 17.03
N ALA A 167 4.41 23.37 16.74
CA ALA A 167 5.53 23.16 17.63
C ALA A 167 6.28 24.49 17.87
N VAL A 168 6.21 24.99 19.08
CA VAL A 168 7.15 25.95 19.62
C VAL A 168 7.88 25.22 20.74
N GLY A 169 9.05 24.68 20.40
CA GLY A 169 9.91 24.02 21.39
C GLY A 169 9.52 22.56 21.68
N THR A 170 10.50 21.80 22.01
CA THR A 170 10.67 20.35 22.15
C THR A 170 9.71 19.58 23.09
N THR A 171 8.45 19.95 23.22
CA THR A 171 7.49 19.20 24.04
C THR A 171 6.15 19.11 23.30
N LEU A 172 5.72 17.87 23.01
CA LEU A 172 4.40 17.58 22.43
C LEU A 172 3.33 17.66 23.53
N ASP A 173 2.65 18.79 23.60
CA ASP A 173 1.49 18.95 24.47
C ASP A 173 0.21 18.75 23.65
N VAL A 174 -0.48 17.63 23.86
CA VAL A 174 -1.72 17.29 23.16
C VAL A 174 -2.89 17.86 23.95
N ARG A 175 -3.39 19.04 23.57
CA ARG A 175 -4.64 19.56 24.12
C ARG A 175 -5.82 19.06 23.32
N THR A 176 -6.64 18.25 23.97
CA THR A 176 -7.92 17.77 23.44
C THR A 176 -9.03 18.75 23.85
N ALA A 177 -9.67 19.41 22.88
CA ALA A 177 -10.87 20.19 23.13
C ALA A 177 -12.10 19.28 22.98
N ALA A 178 -12.77 18.99 24.10
CA ALA A 178 -14.06 18.31 24.12
C ALA A 178 -15.14 19.28 23.64
N ARG A 179 -15.73 19.08 22.45
CA ARG A 179 -17.00 19.72 22.10
C ARG A 179 -18.14 18.77 22.46
N LYS A 180 -18.85 19.09 23.54
CA LYS A 180 -20.18 18.49 23.83
C LYS A 180 -21.09 18.72 22.63
N GLY A 181 -21.80 17.68 22.20
CA GLY A 181 -22.83 17.77 21.19
C GLY A 181 -23.85 18.82 21.53
N ARG A 182 -24.31 19.56 20.54
CA ARG A 182 -25.58 20.31 20.67
C ARG A 182 -26.71 19.28 20.61
N ASP A 183 -27.59 19.40 21.53
CA ASP A 183 -28.88 18.71 21.62
C ASP A 183 -29.71 18.89 20.34
#